data_71b5c4706e496b9514738c34723f9099
#
_entry.id   71b5c4706e496b9514738c34723f9099
#
_cell.length_a   1.000
_cell.length_b   1.000
_cell.length_c   1.000
_cell.angle_alpha   90.00
_cell.angle_beta   90.00
_cell.angle_gamma   90.00
#
_symmetry.space_group_name_H-M   'P 1'
#
loop_
_entity.id
_entity.type
_entity.pdbx_description
1 polymer ?
#
loop_
_entity_poly.entity_id
_entity_poly.type
_entity_poly.pdbx_seq_one_letter_code
_entity_poly.pdbx_strand_id
1 'polypeptide(L)'
;MRILCYLKCELNFKQFDFTYVRDENDFYEKVLNKKYDVIIIAFDFYAQFLNVKDYIDSEVIFLNFYCDDFIFKKVLEAGDYCYTYEEYEKLILRLKYLQKKFINSKTTVYKKNNLLYNFSTNMLYIDSKPVKLSSAENELLKTLIKHKNRYLSKEDILSECENIESIDSIKVLISHLRKMGIKIENQKNLGYKIKE
;
A
#
# COMPACT_ATOMS: atom_id res chain seq x y z
N MET A 1 -6.15 8.76 -6.18
CA MET A 1 -6.03 7.44 -6.83
C MET A 1 -6.45 7.61 -8.29
N ARG A 2 -5.58 7.27 -9.24
CA ARG A 2 -5.83 7.36 -10.68
C ARG A 2 -6.25 5.98 -11.18
N ILE A 3 -7.40 5.90 -11.84
CA ILE A 3 -7.97 4.64 -12.31
C ILE A 3 -8.07 4.68 -13.83
N LEU A 4 -7.50 3.68 -14.50
CA LEU A 4 -7.66 3.46 -15.93
C LEU A 4 -8.71 2.38 -16.15
N CYS A 5 -9.62 2.59 -17.08
CA CYS A 5 -10.66 1.63 -17.43
C CYS A 5 -10.58 1.25 -18.91
N TYR A 6 -10.41 -0.05 -19.19
CA TYR A 6 -10.52 -0.63 -20.51
C TYR A 6 -11.69 -1.63 -20.53
N LEU A 7 -12.89 -1.09 -20.71
CA LEU A 7 -14.16 -1.78 -20.53
C LEU A 7 -15.06 -1.58 -21.76
N LYS A 8 -16.04 -2.45 -21.97
CA LYS A 8 -17.06 -2.30 -23.00
C LYS A 8 -18.15 -1.29 -22.64
N CYS A 9 -18.29 -0.96 -21.35
CA CYS A 9 -19.28 0.03 -20.89
C CYS A 9 -18.65 0.88 -19.77
N GLU A 10 -19.16 2.09 -19.63
CA GLU A 10 -18.68 3.02 -18.60
C GLU A 10 -19.23 2.70 -17.22
N LEU A 11 -18.40 2.91 -16.19
CA LEU A 11 -18.80 2.83 -14.80
C LEU A 11 -19.33 4.18 -14.33
N ASN A 12 -20.51 4.20 -13.74
CA ASN A 12 -21.12 5.43 -13.25
C ASN A 12 -20.99 5.56 -11.72
N PHE A 13 -19.77 5.64 -11.21
CA PHE A 13 -19.50 5.84 -9.78
C PHE A 13 -18.97 7.25 -9.54
N LYS A 14 -19.84 8.17 -9.14
CA LYS A 14 -19.51 9.60 -8.91
C LYS A 14 -18.37 9.87 -7.93
N GLN A 15 -17.96 8.86 -7.15
CA GLN A 15 -16.94 9.00 -6.10
C GLN A 15 -15.49 8.73 -6.56
N PHE A 16 -15.30 8.34 -7.82
CA PHE A 16 -13.99 8.07 -8.40
C PHE A 16 -13.85 8.74 -9.77
N ASP A 17 -12.64 9.21 -10.07
CA ASP A 17 -12.29 9.73 -11.41
C ASP A 17 -11.72 8.60 -12.25
N PHE A 18 -12.45 8.23 -13.30
CA PHE A 18 -12.05 7.21 -14.25
C PHE A 18 -11.49 7.82 -15.53
N THR A 19 -10.40 7.26 -16.01
CA THR A 19 -9.87 7.52 -17.35
C THR A 19 -10.21 6.33 -18.22
N TYR A 20 -10.98 6.53 -19.27
CA TYR A 20 -11.37 5.46 -20.18
C TYR A 20 -10.41 5.32 -21.36
N VAL A 21 -10.21 4.09 -21.76
CA VAL A 21 -9.47 3.70 -22.96
C VAL A 21 -10.43 3.62 -24.13
N ARG A 22 -10.02 4.16 -25.29
CA ARG A 22 -10.83 4.18 -26.51
C ARG A 22 -10.62 2.92 -27.37
N ASP A 23 -9.36 2.55 -27.51
CA ASP A 23 -8.91 1.42 -28.33
C ASP A 23 -7.60 0.84 -27.79
N GLU A 24 -7.08 -0.18 -28.43
CA GLU A 24 -5.86 -0.88 -28.03
C GLU A 24 -4.61 0.02 -28.03
N ASN A 25 -4.47 0.90 -29.02
CA ASN A 25 -3.33 1.82 -29.09
C ASN A 25 -3.38 2.84 -27.95
N ASP A 26 -4.56 3.39 -27.66
CA ASP A 26 -4.79 4.31 -26.51
C ASP A 26 -4.52 3.60 -25.16
N PHE A 27 -4.81 2.28 -25.07
CA PHE A 27 -4.45 1.46 -23.91
C PHE A 27 -2.95 1.44 -23.68
N TYR A 28 -2.19 1.01 -24.70
CA TYR A 28 -0.73 0.92 -24.59
C TYR A 28 -0.10 2.31 -24.32
N GLU A 29 -0.55 3.34 -25.03
CA GLU A 29 -0.07 4.71 -24.80
C GLU A 29 -0.28 5.14 -23.35
N LYS A 30 -1.49 4.94 -22.80
CA LYS A 30 -1.82 5.36 -21.44
C LYS A 30 -1.08 4.56 -20.39
N VAL A 31 -1.00 3.23 -20.55
CA VAL A 31 -0.38 2.34 -19.58
C VAL A 31 1.14 2.54 -19.52
N LEU A 32 1.81 2.71 -20.67
CA LEU A 32 3.27 2.85 -20.72
C LEU A 32 3.76 4.26 -20.38
N ASN A 33 2.97 5.30 -20.72
CA ASN A 33 3.39 6.70 -20.53
C ASN A 33 2.87 7.33 -19.24
N LYS A 34 1.86 6.75 -18.58
CA LYS A 34 1.25 7.30 -17.38
C LYS A 34 1.15 6.25 -16.28
N LYS A 35 1.48 6.62 -15.05
CA LYS A 35 1.27 5.73 -13.90
C LYS A 35 -0.17 5.82 -13.42
N TYR A 36 -0.85 4.69 -13.41
CA TYR A 36 -2.15 4.50 -12.77
C TYR A 36 -1.99 3.69 -11.49
N ASP A 37 -2.82 3.97 -10.51
CA ASP A 37 -2.80 3.24 -9.24
C ASP A 37 -3.61 1.93 -9.38
N VAL A 38 -4.67 1.96 -10.21
CA VAL A 38 -5.55 0.82 -10.49
C VAL A 38 -5.87 0.78 -12.00
N ILE A 39 -5.91 -0.41 -12.55
CA ILE A 39 -6.42 -0.69 -13.90
C ILE A 39 -7.65 -1.59 -13.75
N ILE A 40 -8.79 -1.19 -14.32
CA ILE A 40 -9.99 -2.02 -14.41
C ILE A 40 -10.13 -2.40 -15.88
N ILE A 41 -10.14 -3.70 -16.17
CA ILE A 41 -10.11 -4.21 -17.54
C ILE A 41 -11.13 -5.35 -17.72
N ALA A 42 -11.81 -5.37 -18.86
CA ALA A 42 -12.64 -6.53 -19.23
C ALA A 42 -11.76 -7.71 -19.67
N PHE A 43 -12.19 -8.94 -19.38
CA PHE A 43 -11.44 -10.13 -19.78
C PHE A 43 -11.29 -10.27 -21.30
N ASP A 44 -12.18 -9.69 -22.06
CA ASP A 44 -12.06 -9.60 -23.53
C ASP A 44 -10.74 -8.97 -23.98
N PHE A 45 -10.12 -8.13 -23.13
CA PHE A 45 -8.84 -7.47 -23.38
C PHE A 45 -7.68 -8.12 -22.61
N TYR A 46 -7.85 -9.37 -22.16
CA TYR A 46 -6.84 -10.10 -21.38
C TYR A 46 -5.51 -10.25 -22.13
N ALA A 47 -5.55 -10.50 -23.45
CA ALA A 47 -4.33 -10.60 -24.27
C ALA A 47 -3.54 -9.28 -24.28
N GLN A 48 -4.22 -8.15 -24.41
CA GLN A 48 -3.59 -6.83 -24.36
C GLN A 48 -2.97 -6.56 -22.99
N PHE A 49 -3.64 -6.97 -21.92
CA PHE A 49 -3.08 -6.89 -20.57
C PHE A 49 -1.81 -7.71 -20.42
N LEU A 50 -1.78 -8.95 -20.88
CA LEU A 50 -0.60 -9.80 -20.79
C LEU A 50 0.63 -9.19 -21.48
N ASN A 51 0.44 -8.45 -22.58
CA ASN A 51 1.53 -7.79 -23.30
C ASN A 51 2.21 -6.66 -22.48
N VAL A 52 1.54 -6.13 -21.47
CA VAL A 52 2.06 -5.02 -20.63
C VAL A 52 2.21 -5.38 -19.16
N LYS A 53 1.79 -6.57 -18.74
CA LYS A 53 1.75 -7.00 -17.34
C LYS A 53 3.08 -6.75 -16.60
N ASP A 54 4.19 -7.09 -17.23
CA ASP A 54 5.53 -6.98 -16.61
C ASP A 54 6.07 -5.54 -16.56
N TYR A 55 5.37 -4.60 -17.18
CA TYR A 55 5.78 -3.18 -17.23
C TYR A 55 4.92 -2.27 -16.34
N ILE A 56 3.94 -2.83 -15.63
CA ILE A 56 3.00 -2.07 -14.80
C ILE A 56 3.09 -2.46 -13.33
N ASP A 57 3.04 -1.44 -12.46
CA ASP A 57 2.99 -1.59 -10.99
C ASP A 57 1.57 -1.32 -10.44
N SER A 58 0.56 -1.37 -11.30
CA SER A 58 -0.83 -1.07 -10.92
C SER A 58 -1.50 -2.29 -10.28
N GLU A 59 -2.42 -2.06 -9.34
CA GLU A 59 -3.39 -3.09 -8.96
C GLU A 59 -4.34 -3.33 -10.14
N VAL A 60 -4.54 -4.57 -10.54
CA VAL A 60 -5.41 -4.90 -11.68
C VAL A 60 -6.68 -5.58 -11.19
N ILE A 61 -7.81 -5.16 -11.74
CA ILE A 61 -9.13 -5.69 -11.45
C ILE A 61 -9.80 -6.04 -12.78
N PHE A 62 -10.19 -7.30 -12.92
CA PHE A 62 -11.01 -7.72 -14.04
C PHE A 62 -12.48 -7.52 -13.71
N LEU A 63 -13.23 -6.90 -14.65
CA LEU A 63 -14.65 -6.66 -14.51
C LEU A 63 -15.39 -7.18 -15.75
N ASN A 64 -16.27 -8.15 -15.55
CA ASN A 64 -16.94 -8.87 -16.63
C ASN A 64 -18.45 -8.95 -16.40
N PHE A 65 -19.21 -9.30 -17.45
CA PHE A 65 -20.64 -9.58 -17.30
C PHE A 65 -20.89 -10.90 -16.56
N TYR A 66 -19.98 -11.88 -16.73
CA TYR A 66 -19.99 -13.14 -15.99
C TYR A 66 -18.54 -13.56 -15.71
N CYS A 67 -18.35 -14.40 -14.72
CA CYS A 67 -17.06 -14.97 -14.37
C CYS A 67 -17.26 -16.47 -14.18
N ASP A 68 -16.94 -17.26 -15.22
CA ASP A 68 -16.91 -18.71 -15.12
C ASP A 68 -15.57 -19.21 -14.56
N ASP A 69 -15.47 -20.51 -14.33
CA ASP A 69 -14.27 -21.14 -13.76
C ASP A 69 -13.04 -20.93 -14.64
N PHE A 70 -13.21 -20.83 -15.97
CA PHE A 70 -12.10 -20.60 -16.89
C PHE A 70 -11.55 -19.18 -16.75
N ILE A 71 -12.43 -18.17 -16.76
CA ILE A 71 -12.06 -16.75 -16.57
C ILE A 71 -11.43 -16.57 -15.19
N PHE A 72 -12.07 -17.12 -14.16
CA PHE A 72 -11.60 -17.02 -12.79
C PHE A 72 -10.19 -17.60 -12.62
N LYS A 73 -9.94 -18.80 -13.17
CA LYS A 73 -8.63 -19.43 -13.15
C LYS A 73 -7.56 -18.58 -13.86
N LYS A 74 -7.87 -18.04 -15.05
CA LYS A 74 -6.93 -17.19 -15.79
C LYS A 74 -6.59 -15.92 -15.05
N VAL A 75 -7.56 -15.27 -14.43
CA VAL A 75 -7.33 -14.07 -13.62
C VAL A 75 -6.47 -14.39 -12.38
N LEU A 76 -6.71 -15.52 -11.70
CA LEU A 76 -5.88 -15.96 -10.57
C LEU A 76 -4.45 -16.31 -10.98
N GLU A 77 -4.24 -16.92 -12.16
CA GLU A 77 -2.90 -17.17 -12.72
C GLU A 77 -2.14 -15.85 -12.98
N ALA A 78 -2.86 -14.78 -13.28
CA ALA A 78 -2.30 -13.44 -13.41
C ALA A 78 -2.04 -12.75 -12.06
N GLY A 79 -2.55 -13.29 -10.95
CA GLY A 79 -2.41 -12.75 -9.61
C GLY A 79 -3.38 -11.63 -9.24
N ASP A 80 -4.49 -11.49 -9.99
CA ASP A 80 -5.41 -10.35 -9.91
C ASP A 80 -6.80 -10.74 -9.37
N TYR A 81 -7.72 -9.75 -9.35
CA TYR A 81 -9.09 -9.91 -8.85
C TYR A 81 -10.10 -9.88 -9.99
N CYS A 82 -11.13 -10.71 -9.90
CA CYS A 82 -12.25 -10.73 -10.82
C CYS A 82 -13.56 -10.36 -10.11
N TYR A 83 -14.34 -9.47 -10.74
CA TYR A 83 -15.69 -9.11 -10.32
C TYR A 83 -16.63 -9.17 -11.53
N THR A 84 -17.92 -9.39 -11.24
CA THR A 84 -18.98 -9.20 -12.23
C THR A 84 -19.62 -7.80 -12.07
N TYR A 85 -20.32 -7.34 -13.11
CA TYR A 85 -21.05 -6.08 -13.02
C TYR A 85 -22.16 -6.12 -11.97
N GLU A 86 -22.69 -7.29 -11.64
CA GLU A 86 -23.66 -7.48 -10.55
C GLU A 86 -23.03 -7.27 -9.17
N GLU A 87 -21.71 -7.50 -9.04
CA GLU A 87 -20.94 -7.31 -7.82
C GLU A 87 -20.38 -5.89 -7.63
N TYR A 88 -21.03 -4.88 -8.25
CA TYR A 88 -20.54 -3.51 -8.25
C TYR A 88 -20.28 -2.94 -6.84
N GLU A 89 -21.05 -3.35 -5.83
CA GLU A 89 -20.82 -2.93 -4.44
C GLU A 89 -19.50 -3.46 -3.89
N LYS A 90 -19.15 -4.71 -4.21
CA LYS A 90 -17.86 -5.29 -3.82
C LYS A 90 -16.70 -4.57 -4.51
N LEU A 91 -16.86 -4.24 -5.80
CA LEU A 91 -15.88 -3.44 -6.54
C LEU A 91 -15.69 -2.05 -5.88
N ILE A 92 -16.76 -1.35 -5.52
CA ILE A 92 -16.68 -0.06 -4.80
C ILE A 92 -15.94 -0.21 -3.47
N LEU A 93 -16.24 -1.24 -2.69
CA LEU A 93 -15.55 -1.50 -1.42
C LEU A 93 -14.07 -1.76 -1.65
N ARG A 94 -13.71 -2.54 -2.68
CA ARG A 94 -12.31 -2.78 -3.06
C ARG A 94 -11.59 -1.50 -3.45
N LEU A 95 -12.19 -0.65 -4.27
CA LEU A 95 -11.62 0.63 -4.67
C LEU A 95 -11.43 1.58 -3.47
N LYS A 96 -12.38 1.63 -2.53
CA LYS A 96 -12.23 2.40 -1.29
C LYS A 96 -11.08 1.88 -0.42
N TYR A 97 -10.92 0.55 -0.33
CA TYR A 97 -9.79 -0.06 0.37
C TYR A 97 -8.46 0.32 -0.29
N LEU A 98 -8.36 0.18 -1.62
CA LEU A 98 -7.16 0.55 -2.38
C LEU A 98 -6.85 2.04 -2.25
N GLN A 99 -7.86 2.90 -2.29
CA GLN A 99 -7.67 4.34 -2.06
C GLN A 99 -7.03 4.63 -0.71
N LYS A 100 -7.49 3.99 0.37
CA LYS A 100 -6.87 4.09 1.70
C LYS A 100 -5.44 3.54 1.70
N LYS A 101 -5.21 2.39 1.06
CA LYS A 101 -3.88 1.77 0.92
C LYS A 101 -2.91 2.74 0.22
N PHE A 102 -3.31 3.34 -0.90
CA PHE A 102 -2.46 4.27 -1.67
C PHE A 102 -2.26 5.62 -0.97
N ILE A 103 -3.26 6.14 -0.24
CA ILE A 103 -3.07 7.34 0.59
C ILE A 103 -2.02 7.06 1.66
N ASN A 104 -2.11 5.93 2.34
CA ASN A 104 -1.16 5.54 3.38
C ASN A 104 0.24 5.24 2.81
N SER A 105 0.35 4.69 1.59
CA SER A 105 1.64 4.43 0.92
C SER A 105 2.29 5.69 0.35
N LYS A 106 1.50 6.71 0.01
CA LYS A 106 2.00 8.03 -0.47
C LYS A 106 2.58 8.89 0.65
N THR A 107 2.38 8.56 1.91
CA THR A 107 3.11 9.17 3.02
C THR A 107 4.55 8.64 3.03
N THR A 108 5.35 9.05 2.04
CA THR A 108 6.78 8.72 1.98
C THR A 108 7.56 9.38 3.12
N VAL A 109 6.92 10.27 3.85
CA VAL A 109 7.53 11.03 4.95
C VAL A 109 6.58 11.11 6.14
N TYR A 110 7.00 10.62 7.29
CA TYR A 110 6.36 10.90 8.57
C TYR A 110 6.99 12.16 9.17
N LYS A 111 6.17 13.18 9.44
CA LYS A 111 6.65 14.41 10.06
C LYS A 111 5.85 14.69 11.32
N LYS A 112 6.55 14.94 12.43
CA LYS A 112 5.97 15.33 13.69
C LYS A 112 6.93 16.17 14.53
N ASN A 113 6.51 17.38 14.87
CA ASN A 113 7.36 18.37 15.55
C ASN A 113 8.70 18.53 14.80
N ASN A 114 9.81 18.23 15.47
CA ASN A 114 11.16 18.26 14.93
C ASN A 114 11.62 16.93 14.29
N LEU A 115 10.78 15.89 14.32
CA LEU A 115 11.09 14.57 13.74
C LEU A 115 10.53 14.46 12.32
N LEU A 116 11.39 14.03 11.40
CA LEU A 116 11.02 13.67 10.04
C LEU A 116 11.64 12.31 9.70
N TYR A 117 10.80 11.33 9.37
CA TYR A 117 11.25 10.02 8.91
C TYR A 117 10.83 9.80 7.46
N ASN A 118 11.80 9.54 6.58
CA ASN A 118 11.56 9.26 5.18
C ASN A 118 11.56 7.74 4.93
N PHE A 119 10.40 7.19 4.60
CA PHE A 119 10.23 5.76 4.35
C PHE A 119 10.93 5.26 3.10
N SER A 120 11.12 6.11 2.08
CA SER A 120 11.76 5.71 0.83
C SER A 120 13.28 5.56 0.97
N THR A 121 13.90 6.40 1.81
CA THR A 121 15.34 6.39 2.05
C THR A 121 15.72 5.75 3.39
N ASN A 122 14.74 5.39 4.21
CA ASN A 122 14.92 4.91 5.59
C ASN A 122 15.77 5.87 6.46
N MET A 123 15.65 7.18 6.21
CA MET A 123 16.43 8.21 6.90
C MET A 123 15.57 8.92 7.95
N LEU A 124 16.12 9.05 9.15
CA LEU A 124 15.57 9.85 10.22
C LEU A 124 16.27 11.21 10.27
N TYR A 125 15.49 12.28 10.44
CA TYR A 125 15.99 13.62 10.72
C TYR A 125 15.36 14.11 12.01
N ILE A 126 16.17 14.70 12.89
CA ILE A 126 15.73 15.38 14.11
C ILE A 126 16.34 16.78 14.08
N ASP A 127 15.50 17.82 14.24
CA ASP A 127 15.90 19.23 14.07
C ASP A 127 16.62 19.47 12.72
N SER A 128 16.11 18.85 11.65
CA SER A 128 16.66 18.90 10.29
C SER A 128 18.06 18.28 10.13
N LYS A 129 18.59 17.61 11.16
CA LYS A 129 19.88 16.92 11.11
C LYS A 129 19.65 15.42 10.87
N PRO A 130 20.38 14.78 9.95
CA PRO A 130 20.26 13.35 9.72
C PRO A 130 20.78 12.58 10.95
N VAL A 131 20.03 11.56 11.37
CA VAL A 131 20.35 10.67 12.47
C VAL A 131 20.54 9.26 11.90
N LYS A 132 21.71 8.66 12.18
CA LYS A 132 21.99 7.30 11.74
C LYS A 132 21.35 6.30 12.73
N LEU A 133 20.53 5.41 12.22
CA LEU A 133 19.94 4.29 12.94
C LEU A 133 20.63 2.99 12.53
N SER A 134 20.72 2.02 13.44
CA SER A 134 20.99 0.63 13.11
C SER A 134 19.80 0.02 12.34
N SER A 135 19.99 -1.12 11.68
CA SER A 135 18.91 -1.81 10.95
C SER A 135 17.73 -2.13 11.87
N ALA A 136 17.98 -2.64 13.07
CA ALA A 136 16.95 -2.96 14.06
C ALA A 136 16.21 -1.72 14.59
N GLU A 137 16.93 -0.61 14.88
CA GLU A 137 16.30 0.66 15.30
C GLU A 137 15.43 1.25 14.20
N ASN A 138 15.91 1.18 12.96
CA ASN A 138 15.20 1.68 11.81
C ASN A 138 13.91 0.90 11.56
N GLU A 139 13.99 -0.42 11.62
CA GLU A 139 12.84 -1.31 11.43
C GLU A 139 11.81 -1.12 12.55
N LEU A 140 12.25 -1.06 13.81
CA LEU A 140 11.38 -0.78 14.95
C LEU A 140 10.67 0.58 14.82
N LEU A 141 11.41 1.64 14.47
CA LEU A 141 10.83 2.97 14.29
C LEU A 141 9.80 2.98 13.15
N LYS A 142 10.13 2.35 12.02
CA LYS A 142 9.22 2.20 10.87
C LYS A 142 7.93 1.48 11.26
N THR A 143 8.02 0.40 12.00
CA THR A 143 6.87 -0.38 12.48
C THR A 143 6.02 0.43 13.46
N LEU A 144 6.62 1.13 14.42
CA LEU A 144 5.90 2.00 15.34
C LEU A 144 5.18 3.15 14.62
N ILE A 145 5.81 3.77 13.62
CA ILE A 145 5.18 4.84 12.82
C ILE A 145 4.03 4.29 11.98
N LYS A 146 4.20 3.12 11.35
CA LYS A 146 3.16 2.46 10.56
C LYS A 146 1.91 2.18 11.38
N HIS A 147 2.08 1.83 12.65
CA HIS A 147 1.01 1.52 13.61
C HIS A 147 0.79 2.63 14.66
N LYS A 148 1.06 3.87 14.32
CA LYS A 148 1.03 5.02 15.25
C LYS A 148 -0.28 5.20 16.05
N ASN A 149 -1.39 4.65 15.57
CA ASN A 149 -2.71 4.78 16.19
C ASN A 149 -3.01 3.71 17.25
N ARG A 150 -2.17 2.68 17.41
CA ARG A 150 -2.37 1.59 18.37
C ARG A 150 -1.08 1.26 19.12
N TYR A 151 -1.23 0.64 20.29
CA TYR A 151 -0.12 0.00 20.98
C TYR A 151 0.24 -1.31 20.27
N LEU A 152 1.53 -1.58 20.15
CA LEU A 152 2.07 -2.84 19.67
C LEU A 152 2.64 -3.63 20.85
N SER A 153 2.21 -4.85 21.03
CA SER A 153 2.81 -5.77 22.00
C SER A 153 4.26 -6.07 21.59
N LYS A 154 5.03 -6.67 22.48
CA LYS A 154 6.39 -7.08 22.14
C LYS A 154 6.40 -8.22 21.13
N GLU A 155 5.41 -9.08 21.22
CA GLU A 155 5.16 -10.20 20.31
C GLU A 155 4.81 -9.68 18.91
N ASP A 156 3.94 -8.65 18.80
CA ASP A 156 3.62 -8.00 17.52
C ASP A 156 4.88 -7.40 16.89
N ILE A 157 5.70 -6.69 17.69
CA ILE A 157 6.94 -6.09 17.22
C ILE A 157 7.91 -7.17 16.72
N LEU A 158 8.07 -8.24 17.48
CA LEU A 158 8.98 -9.34 17.12
C LEU A 158 8.54 -10.05 15.84
N SER A 159 7.24 -10.21 15.64
CA SER A 159 6.68 -10.84 14.43
C SER A 159 6.78 -9.98 13.18
N GLU A 160 6.82 -8.64 13.32
CA GLU A 160 6.91 -7.70 12.20
C GLU A 160 8.33 -7.22 11.89
N CYS A 161 9.31 -7.47 12.80
CA CYS A 161 10.68 -6.97 12.68
C CYS A 161 11.67 -8.13 12.58
N GLU A 162 12.24 -8.33 11.40
CA GLU A 162 13.18 -9.44 11.12
C GLU A 162 14.56 -9.25 11.77
N ASN A 163 14.97 -7.98 11.96
CA ASN A 163 16.28 -7.65 12.55
C ASN A 163 16.26 -7.56 14.08
N ILE A 164 15.17 -7.97 14.73
CA ILE A 164 15.04 -7.99 16.20
C ILE A 164 14.95 -9.44 16.68
N GLU A 165 16.02 -9.91 17.32
CA GLU A 165 16.17 -11.32 17.66
C GLU A 165 15.45 -11.74 18.96
N SER A 166 15.13 -10.78 19.86
CA SER A 166 14.54 -11.10 21.16
C SER A 166 13.66 -9.99 21.73
N ILE A 167 12.77 -10.39 22.63
CA ILE A 167 11.90 -9.46 23.38
C ILE A 167 12.71 -8.46 24.22
N ASP A 168 13.86 -8.87 24.77
CA ASP A 168 14.69 -7.99 25.59
C ASP A 168 15.43 -6.94 24.74
N SER A 169 15.80 -7.27 23.51
CA SER A 169 16.37 -6.33 22.55
C SER A 169 15.41 -5.16 22.27
N ILE A 170 14.11 -5.39 22.25
CA ILE A 170 13.09 -4.36 22.04
C ILE A 170 13.21 -3.25 23.09
N LYS A 171 13.39 -3.59 24.37
CA LYS A 171 13.52 -2.60 25.46
C LYS A 171 14.74 -1.71 25.25
N VAL A 172 15.85 -2.29 24.82
CA VAL A 172 17.11 -1.58 24.57
C VAL A 172 16.92 -0.62 23.39
N LEU A 173 16.34 -1.10 22.28
CA LEU A 173 16.07 -0.29 21.08
C LEU A 173 15.11 0.87 21.39
N ILE A 174 14.03 0.62 22.14
CA ILE A 174 13.12 1.66 22.61
C ILE A 174 13.83 2.72 23.46
N SER A 175 14.74 2.28 24.37
CA SER A 175 15.55 3.19 25.17
C SER A 175 16.46 4.07 24.30
N HIS A 176 17.10 3.50 23.28
CA HIS A 176 17.93 4.25 22.34
C HIS A 176 17.12 5.28 21.54
N LEU A 177 16.00 4.86 20.97
CA LEU A 177 15.11 5.78 20.23
C LEU A 177 14.61 6.93 21.10
N ARG A 178 14.29 6.66 22.37
CA ARG A 178 13.90 7.71 23.34
C ARG A 178 15.03 8.68 23.64
N LYS A 179 16.29 8.19 23.79
CA LYS A 179 17.47 9.04 23.98
C LYS A 179 17.73 9.97 22.79
N MET A 180 17.34 9.56 21.58
CA MET A 180 17.37 10.41 20.39
C MET A 180 16.24 11.45 20.33
N GLY A 181 15.34 11.49 21.33
CA GLY A 181 14.22 12.43 21.41
C GLY A 181 12.91 11.93 20.83
N ILE A 182 12.84 10.66 20.39
CA ILE A 182 11.59 10.09 19.87
C ILE A 182 10.67 9.74 21.03
N LYS A 183 9.48 10.34 21.04
CA LYS A 183 8.49 10.13 22.10
C LYS A 183 7.76 8.80 21.85
N ILE A 184 8.08 7.79 22.66
CA ILE A 184 7.44 6.46 22.61
C ILE A 184 6.78 6.22 23.97
N GLU A 185 5.47 6.01 23.98
CA GLU A 185 4.72 5.62 25.16
C GLU A 185 4.83 4.11 25.39
N ASN A 186 4.76 3.72 26.65
CA ASN A 186 4.64 2.33 27.06
C ASN A 186 3.43 2.21 27.99
N GLN A 187 2.51 1.32 27.66
CA GLN A 187 1.39 0.97 28.54
C GLN A 187 1.52 -0.49 28.96
N LYS A 188 1.44 -0.71 30.28
CA LYS A 188 1.52 -2.05 30.86
C LYS A 188 0.49 -2.97 30.19
N ASN A 189 0.92 -4.15 29.77
CA ASN A 189 0.15 -5.20 29.07
C ASN A 189 -0.31 -4.86 27.64
N LEU A 190 -0.12 -3.63 27.13
CA LEU A 190 -0.47 -3.26 25.76
C LEU A 190 0.77 -3.08 24.86
N GLY A 191 1.92 -2.72 25.44
CA GLY A 191 3.16 -2.54 24.69
C GLY A 191 3.51 -1.09 24.39
N TYR A 192 4.04 -0.83 23.21
CA TYR A 192 4.63 0.45 22.81
C TYR A 192 3.84 1.14 21.71
N LYS A 193 3.82 2.46 21.76
CA LYS A 193 3.19 3.32 20.75
C LYS A 193 4.00 4.59 20.59
N ILE A 194 4.15 5.06 19.34
CA ILE A 194 4.72 6.40 19.11
C ILE A 194 3.71 7.43 19.60
N LYS A 195 4.16 8.39 20.42
CA LYS A 195 3.28 9.40 20.97
C LYS A 195 2.94 10.44 19.90
N GLU A 196 1.68 10.65 19.65
CA GLU A 196 1.18 11.73 18.78
C GLU A 196 1.26 13.11 19.44
#